data_8c658b7dfc3081f82d8dd9d9d0be4a5b
#
_entry.id   8c658b7dfc3081f82d8dd9d9d0be4a5b
#
_cell.length_a   1.000
_cell.length_b   1.000
_cell.length_c   1.000
_cell.angle_alpha   90.00
_cell.angle_beta   90.00
_cell.angle_gamma   90.00
#
_symmetry.space_group_name_H-M   'P 1'
#
loop_
_entity.id
_entity.type
_entity.pdbx_description
1 polymer ?
#
loop_
_entity_poly.entity_id
_entity_poly.type
_entity_poly.pdbx_seq_one_letter_code
_entity_poly.pdbx_strand_id
1 'polypeptide(L)'
;IESNRIEFKKGWNPGSIYHSICAFANDFDDLGGGYIIVGVDTDDKTGMAIRPVEGVPIEKIDGILQEMVAYNNKMAPYYLPRTSVEEVDGKQVIVIWCPAGSYRPYSVPVNVTAKGSKEYFYIRSGTSSIEARGEVLVELRELANRMPFDERGNSDIQLEDISLVLLRDYLVKVGSKLADEVITTPLATILNQMELYTGPKENRLLRNVAAMMFCENPNKFFPYTQIDVVTFPNGKMKDPNNFTEVTFKGSVPQMIKQTMDYIKSNVLKEHVRKVSGRQEAE
;
A
#
# COMPACT_ATOMS: atom_id res chain seq x y z
N ILE A 1 8.76 10.04 -25.07
CA ILE A 1 10.18 9.79 -24.77
C ILE A 1 10.23 8.79 -23.61
N GLU A 2 11.13 7.81 -23.70
CA GLU A 2 11.43 6.93 -22.56
C GLU A 2 11.96 7.73 -21.38
N SER A 3 11.66 7.24 -20.18
CA SER A 3 12.04 7.89 -18.92
C SER A 3 12.11 6.87 -17.78
N ASN A 4 12.42 7.34 -16.57
CA ASN A 4 12.33 6.48 -15.36
C ASN A 4 10.93 5.92 -15.10
N ARG A 5 9.87 6.48 -15.74
CA ARG A 5 8.49 6.00 -15.58
C ARG A 5 7.85 5.46 -16.85
N ILE A 6 8.51 5.57 -18.00
CA ILE A 6 7.96 5.14 -19.29
C ILE A 6 8.99 4.29 -20.02
N GLU A 7 8.56 3.11 -20.44
CA GLU A 7 9.33 2.15 -21.23
C GLU A 7 8.55 1.80 -22.49
N PHE A 8 9.18 1.85 -23.64
CA PHE A 8 8.60 1.37 -24.89
C PHE A 8 9.19 0.01 -25.26
N LYS A 9 8.38 -0.85 -25.85
CA LYS A 9 8.78 -2.15 -26.39
C LYS A 9 8.18 -2.34 -27.77
N LYS A 10 9.03 -2.55 -28.75
CA LYS A 10 8.62 -2.82 -30.13
C LYS A 10 7.66 -4.01 -30.23
N GLY A 11 7.90 -5.06 -29.45
CA GLY A 11 7.09 -6.26 -29.44
C GLY A 11 7.09 -6.98 -28.11
N TRP A 12 6.35 -8.07 -28.03
CA TRP A 12 6.25 -8.88 -26.84
C TRP A 12 7.55 -9.67 -26.60
N ASN A 13 8.29 -9.25 -25.59
CA ASN A 13 9.46 -9.95 -25.07
C ASN A 13 9.29 -10.12 -23.56
N PRO A 14 8.74 -11.26 -23.09
CA PRO A 14 8.41 -11.45 -21.69
C PRO A 14 9.61 -11.32 -20.75
N GLY A 15 10.81 -11.74 -21.17
CA GLY A 15 12.02 -11.61 -20.34
C GLY A 15 12.30 -10.15 -19.97
N SER A 16 12.50 -9.30 -20.99
CA SER A 16 12.82 -7.89 -20.74
C SER A 16 11.65 -7.10 -20.14
N ILE A 17 10.42 -7.44 -20.53
CA ILE A 17 9.22 -6.78 -20.01
C ILE A 17 9.08 -7.06 -18.50
N TYR A 18 9.28 -8.31 -18.06
CA TYR A 18 9.17 -8.65 -16.65
C TYR A 18 10.31 -8.11 -15.78
N HIS A 19 11.51 -7.86 -16.35
CA HIS A 19 12.53 -7.08 -15.66
C HIS A 19 12.07 -5.63 -15.42
N SER A 20 11.41 -5.02 -16.43
CA SER A 20 10.87 -3.66 -16.28
C SER A 20 9.67 -3.61 -15.34
N ILE A 21 8.77 -4.61 -15.37
CA ILE A 21 7.66 -4.73 -14.40
C ILE A 21 8.22 -4.82 -12.97
N CYS A 22 9.24 -5.67 -12.75
CA CYS A 22 9.89 -5.81 -11.45
C CYS A 22 10.54 -4.50 -11.00
N ALA A 23 11.22 -3.81 -11.91
CA ALA A 23 11.89 -2.55 -11.59
C ALA A 23 10.88 -1.44 -11.23
N PHE A 24 9.75 -1.34 -11.93
CA PHE A 24 8.68 -0.40 -11.61
C PHE A 24 7.96 -0.78 -10.30
N ALA A 25 7.73 -2.08 -10.06
CA ALA A 25 7.14 -2.54 -8.80
C ALA A 25 8.03 -2.22 -7.59
N ASN A 26 9.36 -2.28 -7.76
CA ASN A 26 10.34 -1.92 -6.74
C ASN A 26 10.42 -0.43 -6.49
N ASP A 27 10.12 0.40 -7.50
CA ASP A 27 10.00 1.86 -7.38
C ASP A 27 11.09 2.49 -6.51
N PHE A 28 12.36 2.23 -6.87
CA PHE A 28 13.53 2.58 -6.08
C PHE A 28 13.64 4.09 -5.82
N ASP A 29 13.24 4.91 -6.80
CA ASP A 29 13.28 6.37 -6.72
C ASP A 29 11.97 6.99 -6.15
N ASP A 30 11.03 6.16 -5.68
CA ASP A 30 9.72 6.57 -5.11
C ASP A 30 8.90 7.49 -6.06
N LEU A 31 8.84 7.12 -7.33
CA LEU A 31 8.13 7.85 -8.38
C LEU A 31 6.67 7.36 -8.59
N GLY A 32 6.25 6.34 -7.86
CA GLY A 32 4.93 5.71 -7.95
C GLY A 32 4.81 4.65 -9.04
N GLY A 33 5.94 4.05 -9.46
CA GLY A 33 5.99 3.03 -10.52
C GLY A 33 6.05 3.61 -11.94
N GLY A 34 5.57 2.87 -12.94
CA GLY A 34 5.69 3.31 -14.34
C GLY A 34 4.83 2.52 -15.33
N TYR A 35 5.03 2.82 -16.59
CA TYR A 35 4.28 2.28 -17.73
C TYR A 35 5.20 1.58 -18.71
N ILE A 36 4.76 0.45 -19.22
CA ILE A 36 5.38 -0.23 -20.36
C ILE A 36 4.37 -0.23 -21.51
N ILE A 37 4.78 0.23 -22.68
CA ILE A 37 3.93 0.31 -23.84
C ILE A 37 4.49 -0.62 -24.90
N VAL A 38 3.78 -1.71 -25.19
CA VAL A 38 4.17 -2.73 -26.16
C VAL A 38 3.54 -2.45 -27.52
N GLY A 39 4.31 -2.54 -28.58
CA GLY A 39 3.93 -2.19 -29.96
C GLY A 39 4.51 -0.85 -30.39
N VAL A 40 5.40 -0.25 -29.60
CA VAL A 40 6.04 1.03 -29.92
C VAL A 40 7.56 0.83 -29.99
N ASP A 41 8.15 1.19 -31.13
CA ASP A 41 9.59 1.24 -31.31
C ASP A 41 10.14 2.63 -30.96
N THR A 42 11.41 2.72 -30.63
CA THR A 42 12.09 3.96 -30.22
C THR A 42 13.29 4.26 -31.10
N ASP A 43 13.53 5.54 -31.28
CA ASP A 43 14.78 6.02 -31.87
C ASP A 43 15.92 5.85 -30.84
N ASP A 44 16.95 5.10 -31.19
CA ASP A 44 18.05 4.74 -30.28
C ASP A 44 18.84 5.94 -29.76
N LYS A 45 18.80 7.10 -30.44
CA LYS A 45 19.57 8.28 -30.05
C LYS A 45 18.78 9.21 -29.13
N THR A 46 17.48 9.27 -29.30
CA THR A 46 16.62 10.23 -28.61
C THR A 46 15.66 9.60 -27.60
N GLY A 47 15.47 8.27 -27.64
CA GLY A 47 14.45 7.58 -26.83
C GLY A 47 13.02 8.00 -27.19
N MET A 48 12.82 8.68 -28.34
CA MET A 48 11.49 9.08 -28.80
C MET A 48 10.78 7.92 -29.47
N ALA A 49 9.48 7.79 -29.22
CA ALA A 49 8.64 6.83 -29.95
C ALA A 49 8.66 7.13 -31.45
N ILE A 50 8.92 6.10 -32.25
CA ILE A 50 8.84 6.18 -33.72
C ILE A 50 7.36 6.11 -34.11
N ARG A 51 6.95 7.02 -35.00
CA ARG A 51 5.58 7.08 -35.49
C ARG A 51 5.54 7.01 -37.04
N PRO A 52 4.51 6.38 -37.63
CA PRO A 52 3.41 5.67 -36.96
C PRO A 52 3.91 4.44 -36.19
N VAL A 53 3.24 4.08 -35.10
CA VAL A 53 3.64 2.92 -34.27
C VAL A 53 3.47 1.60 -35.05
N GLU A 54 4.27 0.59 -34.73
CA GLU A 54 4.14 -0.72 -35.35
C GLU A 54 2.88 -1.46 -34.90
N GLY A 55 2.54 -1.32 -33.63
CA GLY A 55 1.41 -1.96 -32.95
C GLY A 55 1.65 -3.44 -32.67
N VAL A 56 0.68 -4.03 -31.99
CA VAL A 56 0.59 -5.47 -31.72
C VAL A 56 -0.53 -6.05 -32.60
N PRO A 57 -0.29 -7.13 -33.36
CA PRO A 57 -1.36 -7.79 -34.10
C PRO A 57 -2.51 -8.21 -33.20
N ILE A 58 -3.75 -7.91 -33.60
CA ILE A 58 -4.95 -8.14 -32.80
C ILE A 58 -5.07 -9.60 -32.35
N GLU A 59 -4.76 -10.53 -33.25
CA GLU A 59 -4.80 -11.98 -33.03
C GLU A 59 -3.80 -12.48 -31.97
N LYS A 60 -2.80 -11.68 -31.62
CA LYS A 60 -1.80 -12.02 -30.59
C LYS A 60 -2.13 -11.45 -29.20
N ILE A 61 -2.99 -10.44 -29.12
CA ILE A 61 -3.22 -9.70 -27.88
C ILE A 61 -3.74 -10.60 -26.77
N ASP A 62 -4.78 -11.40 -27.05
CA ASP A 62 -5.36 -12.30 -26.03
C ASP A 62 -4.34 -13.33 -25.53
N GLY A 63 -3.55 -13.91 -26.45
CA GLY A 63 -2.46 -14.82 -26.07
C GLY A 63 -1.42 -14.16 -25.17
N ILE A 64 -1.02 -12.92 -25.45
CA ILE A 64 -0.08 -12.16 -24.62
C ILE A 64 -0.67 -11.92 -23.21
N LEU A 65 -1.92 -11.50 -23.11
CA LEU A 65 -2.57 -11.27 -21.83
C LEU A 65 -2.70 -12.55 -21.01
N GLN A 66 -2.98 -13.70 -21.64
CA GLN A 66 -2.99 -15.01 -20.99
C GLN A 66 -1.59 -15.42 -20.50
N GLU A 67 -0.54 -15.21 -21.30
CA GLU A 67 0.84 -15.45 -20.88
C GLU A 67 1.22 -14.59 -19.67
N MET A 68 0.78 -13.33 -19.62
CA MET A 68 1.02 -12.45 -18.47
C MET A 68 0.48 -13.02 -17.17
N VAL A 69 -0.71 -13.64 -17.18
CA VAL A 69 -1.26 -14.29 -15.98
C VAL A 69 -0.30 -15.37 -15.44
N ALA A 70 0.28 -16.17 -16.34
CA ALA A 70 1.25 -17.21 -15.95
C ALA A 70 2.56 -16.61 -15.41
N TYR A 71 3.06 -15.54 -16.05
CA TYR A 71 4.33 -14.93 -15.65
C TYR A 71 4.20 -14.06 -14.40
N ASN A 72 3.05 -13.47 -14.12
CA ASN A 72 2.79 -12.75 -12.87
C ASN A 72 3.02 -13.64 -11.64
N ASN A 73 2.71 -14.94 -11.74
CA ASN A 73 2.98 -15.92 -10.69
C ASN A 73 4.46 -16.23 -10.45
N LYS A 74 5.35 -15.76 -11.33
CA LYS A 74 6.81 -15.91 -11.17
C LYS A 74 7.48 -14.73 -10.50
N MET A 75 6.72 -13.68 -10.21
CA MET A 75 7.21 -12.59 -9.38
C MET A 75 7.06 -12.94 -7.90
N ALA A 76 8.07 -12.63 -7.11
CA ALA A 76 8.08 -12.86 -5.67
C ALA A 76 8.45 -11.57 -4.92
N PRO A 77 7.55 -11.07 -4.04
CA PRO A 77 6.16 -11.51 -3.82
C PRO A 77 5.29 -11.41 -5.09
N TYR A 78 4.11 -12.06 -5.07
CA TYR A 78 3.17 -11.96 -6.19
C TYR A 78 2.84 -10.50 -6.53
N TYR A 79 2.86 -10.18 -7.82
CA TYR A 79 2.57 -8.83 -8.29
C TYR A 79 1.69 -8.87 -9.54
N LEU A 80 0.67 -8.03 -9.56
CA LEU A 80 -0.29 -7.94 -10.66
C LEU A 80 -0.26 -6.53 -11.27
N PRO A 81 0.41 -6.33 -12.42
CA PRO A 81 0.31 -5.08 -13.17
C PRO A 81 -1.09 -4.94 -13.77
N ARG A 82 -1.51 -3.72 -14.07
CA ARG A 82 -2.77 -3.46 -14.77
C ARG A 82 -2.51 -3.27 -16.26
N THR A 83 -3.39 -3.82 -17.07
CA THR A 83 -3.24 -3.78 -18.53
C THR A 83 -4.45 -3.16 -19.20
N SER A 84 -4.21 -2.38 -20.25
CA SER A 84 -5.24 -1.96 -21.22
C SER A 84 -4.73 -2.12 -22.64
N VAL A 85 -5.66 -2.17 -23.58
CA VAL A 85 -5.36 -2.18 -25.01
C VAL A 85 -5.89 -0.89 -25.59
N GLU A 86 -4.99 -0.13 -26.21
CA GLU A 86 -5.29 1.21 -26.72
C GLU A 86 -5.00 1.29 -28.22
N GLU A 87 -5.69 2.18 -28.92
CA GLU A 87 -5.44 2.43 -30.33
C GLU A 87 -4.57 3.67 -30.51
N VAL A 88 -3.44 3.51 -31.21
CA VAL A 88 -2.51 4.58 -31.56
C VAL A 88 -2.15 4.46 -33.02
N ASP A 89 -2.29 5.52 -33.83
CA ASP A 89 -2.02 5.55 -35.27
C ASP A 89 -2.78 4.44 -36.06
N GLY A 90 -4.00 4.09 -35.59
CA GLY A 90 -4.79 2.99 -36.19
C GLY A 90 -4.25 1.59 -35.91
N LYS A 91 -3.36 1.44 -34.94
CA LYS A 91 -2.76 0.18 -34.48
C LYS A 91 -3.05 -0.04 -33.00
N GLN A 92 -3.15 -1.32 -32.61
CA GLN A 92 -3.33 -1.67 -31.20
C GLN A 92 -1.99 -1.70 -30.50
N VAL A 93 -1.92 -1.12 -29.31
CA VAL A 93 -0.79 -1.20 -28.37
C VAL A 93 -1.26 -1.74 -27.04
N ILE A 94 -0.40 -2.47 -26.32
CA ILE A 94 -0.71 -2.92 -24.96
C ILE A 94 -0.02 -1.99 -24.00
N VAL A 95 -0.80 -1.35 -23.12
CA VAL A 95 -0.30 -0.52 -22.04
C VAL A 95 -0.30 -1.35 -20.75
N ILE A 96 0.86 -1.49 -20.13
CA ILE A 96 1.04 -2.20 -18.88
C ILE A 96 1.40 -1.16 -17.82
N TRP A 97 0.48 -0.88 -16.92
CA TRP A 97 0.76 -0.01 -15.80
C TRP A 97 1.21 -0.80 -14.58
N CYS A 98 2.38 -0.42 -14.06
CA CYS A 98 3.06 -1.03 -12.94
C CYS A 98 3.12 -0.04 -11.78
N PRO A 99 2.10 0.03 -10.89
CA PRO A 99 2.18 0.86 -9.70
C PRO A 99 3.30 0.39 -8.77
N ALA A 100 3.79 1.28 -7.91
CA ALA A 100 4.70 0.90 -6.84
C ALA A 100 4.11 -0.22 -5.99
N GLY A 101 4.88 -1.29 -5.80
CA GLY A 101 4.42 -2.46 -5.06
C GLY A 101 4.45 -2.23 -3.55
N SER A 102 3.42 -2.75 -2.85
CA SER A 102 3.30 -2.59 -1.39
C SER A 102 4.20 -3.53 -0.58
N TYR A 103 4.73 -4.60 -1.21
CA TYR A 103 5.52 -5.65 -0.54
C TYR A 103 6.94 -5.74 -1.10
N ARG A 104 7.53 -4.59 -1.38
CA ARG A 104 8.92 -4.50 -1.85
C ARG A 104 9.89 -5.18 -0.86
N PRO A 105 11.00 -5.80 -1.30
CA PRO A 105 11.48 -5.85 -2.68
C PRO A 105 10.88 -7.04 -3.46
N TYR A 106 10.60 -6.79 -4.74
CA TYR A 106 10.15 -7.80 -5.69
C TYR A 106 11.32 -8.38 -6.47
N SER A 107 11.30 -9.70 -6.67
CA SER A 107 12.22 -10.41 -7.56
C SER A 107 11.47 -11.05 -8.72
N VAL A 108 12.21 -11.36 -9.78
CA VAL A 108 11.71 -12.08 -10.94
C VAL A 108 12.82 -12.95 -11.53
N PRO A 109 12.50 -14.13 -12.12
CA PRO A 109 13.49 -14.93 -12.83
C PRO A 109 14.17 -14.16 -13.97
N VAL A 110 15.49 -14.34 -14.14
CA VAL A 110 16.25 -13.78 -15.28
C VAL A 110 15.61 -14.17 -16.60
N ASN A 111 15.11 -15.41 -16.68
CA ASN A 111 14.33 -15.86 -17.81
C ASN A 111 12.99 -16.39 -17.31
N VAL A 112 11.93 -15.58 -17.50
CA VAL A 112 10.57 -15.94 -17.06
C VAL A 112 9.98 -17.09 -17.90
N THR A 113 10.51 -17.40 -19.07
CA THR A 113 10.06 -18.51 -19.91
C THR A 113 10.68 -19.85 -19.51
N ALA A 114 11.84 -19.82 -18.83
CA ALA A 114 12.55 -21.01 -18.39
C ALA A 114 12.05 -21.52 -17.02
N LYS A 115 12.22 -22.83 -16.80
CA LYS A 115 12.03 -23.43 -15.46
C LYS A 115 13.34 -23.35 -14.67
N GLY A 116 13.27 -23.04 -13.36
CA GLY A 116 14.41 -23.04 -12.46
C GLY A 116 15.43 -21.94 -12.73
N SER A 117 15.05 -20.88 -13.43
CA SER A 117 15.87 -19.68 -13.61
C SER A 117 16.11 -18.99 -12.28
N LYS A 118 17.33 -18.47 -12.05
CA LYS A 118 17.65 -17.67 -10.86
C LYS A 118 16.80 -16.40 -10.84
N GLU A 119 16.41 -15.98 -9.68
CA GLU A 119 15.65 -14.74 -9.44
C GLU A 119 16.62 -13.62 -9.07
N TYR A 120 16.31 -12.43 -9.59
CA TYR A 120 17.01 -11.20 -9.26
C TYR A 120 16.04 -10.06 -9.01
N PHE A 121 16.50 -9.07 -8.28
CA PHE A 121 15.79 -7.83 -8.04
C PHE A 121 16.21 -6.83 -9.12
N TYR A 122 15.23 -6.14 -9.70
CA TYR A 122 15.49 -5.11 -10.71
C TYR A 122 15.00 -3.76 -10.21
N ILE A 123 15.72 -2.70 -10.61
CA ILE A 123 15.36 -1.30 -10.36
C ILE A 123 15.46 -0.49 -11.65
N ARG A 124 14.84 0.68 -11.68
CA ARG A 124 15.05 1.65 -12.77
C ARG A 124 16.32 2.45 -12.50
N SER A 125 17.07 2.67 -13.55
CA SER A 125 18.21 3.61 -13.59
C SER A 125 18.07 4.40 -14.89
N GLY A 126 17.51 5.60 -14.83
CA GLY A 126 17.11 6.35 -16.00
C GLY A 126 16.09 5.57 -16.85
N THR A 127 16.42 5.33 -18.12
CA THR A 127 15.59 4.58 -19.05
C THR A 127 15.82 3.06 -19.04
N SER A 128 16.70 2.56 -18.18
CA SER A 128 17.08 1.14 -18.15
C SER A 128 16.59 0.42 -16.91
N SER A 129 16.18 -0.83 -17.06
CA SER A 129 15.93 -1.76 -15.94
C SER A 129 17.20 -2.57 -15.68
N ILE A 130 17.82 -2.36 -14.52
CA ILE A 130 19.08 -2.99 -14.15
C ILE A 130 18.92 -3.89 -12.93
N GLU A 131 19.74 -4.91 -12.81
CA GLU A 131 19.81 -5.76 -11.62
C GLU A 131 20.34 -4.97 -10.42
N ALA A 132 19.64 -5.00 -9.31
CA ALA A 132 20.09 -4.44 -8.05
C ALA A 132 21.15 -5.35 -7.43
N ARG A 133 22.39 -4.84 -7.28
CA ARG A 133 23.56 -5.56 -6.72
C ARG A 133 24.24 -4.74 -5.64
N GLY A 134 25.01 -5.43 -4.76
CA GLY A 134 25.82 -4.77 -3.75
C GLY A 134 25.03 -3.82 -2.87
N GLU A 135 25.52 -2.60 -2.71
CA GLU A 135 24.91 -1.56 -1.88
C GLU A 135 23.50 -1.20 -2.32
N VAL A 136 23.25 -1.15 -3.64
CA VAL A 136 21.91 -0.86 -4.20
C VAL A 136 20.87 -1.92 -3.77
N LEU A 137 21.25 -3.19 -3.70
CA LEU A 137 20.36 -4.24 -3.20
C LEU A 137 20.11 -4.10 -1.69
N VAL A 138 21.12 -3.70 -0.93
CA VAL A 138 20.95 -3.41 0.50
C VAL A 138 19.99 -2.24 0.68
N GLU A 139 20.18 -1.16 -0.06
CA GLU A 139 19.31 0.01 -0.01
C GLU A 139 17.86 -0.32 -0.42
N LEU A 140 17.66 -1.11 -1.49
CA LEU A 140 16.35 -1.56 -1.91
C LEU A 140 15.62 -2.36 -0.80
N ARG A 141 16.34 -3.21 -0.06
CA ARG A 141 15.79 -3.95 1.09
C ARG A 141 15.48 -3.04 2.27
N GLU A 142 16.30 -2.03 2.50
CA GLU A 142 16.06 -1.04 3.54
C GLU A 142 14.87 -0.14 3.23
N LEU A 143 14.70 0.26 1.96
CA LEU A 143 13.52 1.03 1.51
C LEU A 143 12.22 0.27 1.80
N ALA A 144 12.20 -1.04 1.62
CA ALA A 144 11.07 -1.88 1.98
C ALA A 144 10.73 -1.82 3.48
N ASN A 145 11.73 -1.63 4.35
CA ASN A 145 11.56 -1.52 5.80
C ASN A 145 11.34 -0.08 6.27
N ARG A 146 11.67 0.92 5.46
CA ARG A 146 11.52 2.35 5.82
C ARG A 146 10.09 2.86 5.76
N MET A 147 9.20 2.21 4.99
CA MET A 147 7.80 2.62 4.94
C MET A 147 7.01 1.93 6.06
N PRO A 148 6.68 2.63 7.16
CA PRO A 148 5.88 2.10 8.25
C PRO A 148 4.56 1.54 7.73
N PHE A 149 3.98 0.58 8.46
CA PHE A 149 2.73 -0.06 8.07
C PHE A 149 1.59 0.95 7.86
N ASP A 150 1.50 1.93 8.74
CA ASP A 150 0.48 2.98 8.75
C ASP A 150 0.57 3.94 7.56
N GLU A 151 1.77 4.16 7.00
CA GLU A 151 2.01 5.02 5.84
C GLU A 151 1.78 4.33 4.49
N ARG A 152 1.68 2.99 4.47
CA ARG A 152 1.47 2.25 3.22
C ARG A 152 0.12 2.55 2.60
N GLY A 153 0.10 2.78 1.28
CA GLY A 153 -1.13 2.87 0.51
C GLY A 153 -1.83 1.52 0.41
N ASN A 154 -3.15 1.53 0.48
CA ASN A 154 -3.96 0.32 0.42
C ASN A 154 -5.06 0.48 -0.63
N SER A 155 -5.06 -0.36 -1.65
CA SER A 155 -6.02 -0.34 -2.75
C SER A 155 -7.42 -0.78 -2.36
N ASP A 156 -7.55 -1.48 -1.23
CA ASP A 156 -8.83 -2.02 -0.76
C ASP A 156 -9.64 -0.99 0.02
N ILE A 157 -8.97 0.09 0.49
CA ILE A 157 -9.61 1.17 1.24
C ILE A 157 -10.21 2.18 0.24
N GLN A 158 -11.53 2.36 0.30
CA GLN A 158 -12.25 3.33 -0.50
C GLN A 158 -12.63 4.55 0.34
N LEU A 159 -13.00 5.66 -0.34
CA LEU A 159 -13.40 6.89 0.34
C LEU A 159 -14.63 6.70 1.24
N GLU A 160 -15.54 5.82 0.84
CA GLU A 160 -16.78 5.46 1.54
C GLU A 160 -16.52 4.69 2.83
N ASP A 161 -15.35 4.10 3.00
CA ASP A 161 -14.97 3.41 4.23
C ASP A 161 -14.57 4.38 5.36
N ILE A 162 -14.35 5.65 5.03
CA ILE A 162 -13.95 6.69 5.98
C ILE A 162 -15.19 7.38 6.57
N SER A 163 -15.37 7.22 7.88
CA SER A 163 -16.46 7.82 8.63
C SER A 163 -16.22 9.30 8.90
N LEU A 164 -17.09 10.15 8.33
CA LEU A 164 -17.08 11.61 8.59
C LEU A 164 -17.25 11.92 10.08
N VAL A 165 -18.01 11.09 10.80
CA VAL A 165 -18.27 11.28 12.23
C VAL A 165 -16.96 11.08 13.03
N LEU A 166 -16.25 9.98 12.77
CA LEU A 166 -14.97 9.69 13.45
C LEU A 166 -13.91 10.74 13.10
N LEU A 167 -13.86 11.15 11.85
CA LEU A 167 -12.92 12.16 11.38
C LEU A 167 -13.18 13.51 12.07
N ARG A 168 -14.44 13.96 12.10
CA ARG A 168 -14.82 15.22 12.75
C ARG A 168 -14.55 15.19 14.25
N ASP A 169 -14.94 14.09 14.93
CA ASP A 169 -14.71 13.92 16.37
C ASP A 169 -13.22 14.02 16.71
N TYR A 170 -12.38 13.39 15.89
CA TYR A 170 -10.93 13.49 16.04
C TYR A 170 -10.43 14.92 15.83
N LEU A 171 -10.83 15.60 14.74
CA LEU A 171 -10.40 16.95 14.43
C LEU A 171 -10.80 17.98 15.51
N VAL A 172 -12.01 17.82 16.06
CA VAL A 172 -12.48 18.63 17.19
C VAL A 172 -11.60 18.39 18.44
N LYS A 173 -11.32 17.12 18.77
CA LYS A 173 -10.50 16.76 19.94
C LYS A 173 -9.08 17.29 19.86
N VAL A 174 -8.48 17.32 18.68
CA VAL A 174 -7.12 17.86 18.48
C VAL A 174 -7.10 19.37 18.25
N GLY A 175 -8.26 20.04 18.25
CA GLY A 175 -8.36 21.49 18.04
C GLY A 175 -7.99 21.94 16.63
N SER A 176 -8.18 21.09 15.62
CA SER A 176 -7.87 21.42 14.23
C SER A 176 -8.90 22.36 13.62
N LYS A 177 -8.44 23.35 12.85
CA LYS A 177 -9.32 24.22 12.06
C LYS A 177 -10.14 23.46 11.01
N LEU A 178 -9.64 22.32 10.54
CA LEU A 178 -10.35 21.45 9.58
C LEU A 178 -11.69 20.91 10.15
N ALA A 179 -11.87 20.92 11.48
CA ALA A 179 -13.11 20.45 12.11
C ALA A 179 -14.34 21.22 11.62
N ASP A 180 -14.21 22.51 11.35
CA ASP A 180 -15.30 23.35 10.84
C ASP A 180 -15.53 23.14 9.33
N GLU A 181 -14.52 22.71 8.61
CA GLU A 181 -14.55 22.52 7.16
C GLU A 181 -15.07 21.13 6.73
N VAL A 182 -15.02 20.13 7.61
CA VAL A 182 -15.40 18.73 7.31
C VAL A 182 -16.79 18.59 6.72
N ILE A 183 -17.72 19.47 7.09
CA ILE A 183 -19.13 19.38 6.64
C ILE A 183 -19.32 20.05 5.26
N THR A 184 -18.53 21.07 4.95
CA THR A 184 -18.70 21.91 3.75
C THR A 184 -17.71 21.58 2.65
N THR A 185 -16.60 20.91 2.96
CA THR A 185 -15.53 20.57 2.03
C THR A 185 -15.61 19.08 1.65
N PRO A 186 -15.38 18.71 0.37
CA PRO A 186 -15.34 17.31 -0.04
C PRO A 186 -14.34 16.50 0.80
N LEU A 187 -14.76 15.32 1.26
CA LEU A 187 -13.96 14.45 2.12
C LEU A 187 -12.56 14.19 1.56
N ALA A 188 -12.46 13.90 0.25
CA ALA A 188 -11.16 13.69 -0.40
C ALA A 188 -10.21 14.89 -0.26
N THR A 189 -10.72 16.11 -0.22
CA THR A 189 -9.92 17.33 -0.02
C THR A 189 -9.39 17.40 1.41
N ILE A 190 -10.24 17.11 2.39
CA ILE A 190 -9.83 17.08 3.81
C ILE A 190 -8.76 16.01 4.04
N LEU A 191 -8.97 14.78 3.53
CA LEU A 191 -8.00 13.70 3.65
C LEU A 191 -6.67 14.02 2.95
N ASN A 192 -6.71 14.79 1.86
CA ASN A 192 -5.50 15.26 1.20
C ASN A 192 -4.75 16.32 2.04
N GLN A 193 -5.45 17.26 2.66
CA GLN A 193 -4.86 18.24 3.57
C GLN A 193 -4.24 17.58 4.82
N MET A 194 -4.77 16.44 5.22
CA MET A 194 -4.24 15.61 6.31
C MET A 194 -3.13 14.65 5.87
N GLU A 195 -2.70 14.71 4.60
CA GLU A 195 -1.67 13.85 4.01
C GLU A 195 -1.99 12.34 4.12
N LEU A 196 -3.27 11.98 4.10
CA LEU A 196 -3.73 10.59 4.22
C LEU A 196 -3.74 9.83 2.89
N TYR A 197 -3.26 10.44 1.82
CA TYR A 197 -3.05 9.80 0.53
C TYR A 197 -1.55 9.58 0.25
N THR A 198 -1.27 8.55 -0.53
CA THR A 198 0.05 8.26 -1.11
C THR A 198 -0.10 7.83 -2.57
N GLY A 199 1.00 7.78 -3.30
CA GLY A 199 1.04 7.40 -4.71
C GLY A 199 0.91 8.57 -5.68
N PRO A 200 1.14 8.32 -7.00
CA PRO A 200 1.08 9.33 -8.03
C PRO A 200 -0.35 9.84 -8.25
N LYS A 201 -0.51 10.98 -8.90
CA LYS A 201 -1.83 11.62 -9.12
C LYS A 201 -2.84 10.71 -9.81
N GLU A 202 -2.38 9.89 -10.75
CA GLU A 202 -3.19 8.92 -11.51
C GLU A 202 -3.60 7.68 -10.69
N ASN A 203 -2.93 7.43 -9.55
CA ASN A 203 -3.27 6.32 -8.65
C ASN A 203 -2.97 6.68 -7.20
N ARG A 204 -3.81 7.51 -6.64
CA ARG A 204 -3.72 7.87 -5.22
C ARG A 204 -4.44 6.84 -4.39
N LEU A 205 -3.73 6.29 -3.42
CA LEU A 205 -4.26 5.32 -2.47
C LEU A 205 -4.38 5.96 -1.10
N LEU A 206 -5.43 5.61 -0.36
CA LEU A 206 -5.50 5.94 1.06
C LEU A 206 -4.46 5.14 1.83
N ARG A 207 -3.78 5.79 2.78
CA ARG A 207 -2.83 5.14 3.68
C ARG A 207 -3.56 4.27 4.70
N ASN A 208 -2.93 3.21 5.19
CA ASN A 208 -3.51 2.33 6.22
C ASN A 208 -3.98 3.11 7.45
N VAL A 209 -3.25 4.15 7.88
CA VAL A 209 -3.63 4.99 9.01
C VAL A 209 -5.01 5.62 8.85
N ALA A 210 -5.43 5.96 7.63
CA ALA A 210 -6.75 6.51 7.38
C ALA A 210 -7.87 5.53 7.81
N ALA A 211 -7.76 4.25 7.44
CA ALA A 211 -8.71 3.24 7.85
C ALA A 211 -8.58 2.89 9.34
N MET A 212 -7.35 2.82 9.87
CA MET A 212 -7.14 2.55 11.30
C MET A 212 -7.77 3.60 12.20
N MET A 213 -7.71 4.87 11.80
CA MET A 213 -8.20 6.00 12.61
C MET A 213 -9.68 6.32 12.36
N PHE A 214 -10.15 6.17 11.12
CA PHE A 214 -11.42 6.75 10.68
C PHE A 214 -12.39 5.76 10.04
N CYS A 215 -12.09 4.46 9.99
CA CYS A 215 -13.05 3.42 9.64
C CYS A 215 -13.75 2.88 10.90
N GLU A 216 -15.06 2.66 10.83
CA GLU A 216 -15.82 2.08 11.94
C GLU A 216 -15.48 0.61 12.18
N ASN A 217 -15.09 -0.11 11.12
CA ASN A 217 -14.69 -1.50 11.20
C ASN A 217 -13.36 -1.76 10.45
N PRO A 218 -12.21 -1.36 11.02
CA PRO A 218 -10.91 -1.58 10.39
C PRO A 218 -10.54 -3.07 10.25
N ASN A 219 -11.21 -3.99 10.97
CA ASN A 219 -11.04 -5.44 10.77
C ASN A 219 -11.33 -5.91 9.33
N LYS A 220 -12.11 -5.14 8.57
CA LYS A 220 -12.35 -5.39 7.14
C LYS A 220 -11.04 -5.43 6.35
N PHE A 221 -10.08 -4.59 6.72
CA PHE A 221 -8.78 -4.42 6.05
C PHE A 221 -7.65 -5.10 6.81
N PHE A 222 -7.72 -5.08 8.13
CA PHE A 222 -6.68 -5.56 9.03
C PHE A 222 -7.29 -6.56 10.01
N PRO A 223 -7.36 -7.85 9.67
CA PRO A 223 -7.89 -8.87 10.55
C PRO A 223 -7.20 -8.84 11.93
N TYR A 224 -7.98 -9.05 12.98
CA TYR A 224 -7.52 -9.01 14.37
C TYR A 224 -7.15 -7.62 14.91
N THR A 225 -7.61 -6.54 14.26
CA THR A 225 -7.52 -5.19 14.85
C THR A 225 -8.46 -5.08 16.03
N GLN A 226 -7.95 -5.36 17.22
CA GLN A 226 -8.70 -5.36 18.48
C GLN A 226 -7.77 -5.19 19.69
N ILE A 227 -8.34 -4.84 20.84
CA ILE A 227 -7.65 -4.84 22.12
C ILE A 227 -8.35 -5.83 23.03
N ASP A 228 -7.62 -6.84 23.50
CA ASP A 228 -8.11 -7.82 24.45
C ASP A 228 -7.60 -7.50 25.85
N VAL A 229 -8.51 -7.35 26.80
CA VAL A 229 -8.19 -7.14 28.21
C VAL A 229 -8.54 -8.39 28.99
N VAL A 230 -7.51 -9.02 29.56
CA VAL A 230 -7.67 -10.23 30.38
C VAL A 230 -7.39 -9.87 31.83
N THR A 231 -8.36 -10.08 32.71
CA THR A 231 -8.26 -9.77 34.14
C THR A 231 -8.30 -11.07 34.95
N PHE A 232 -7.32 -11.24 35.86
CA PHE A 232 -7.23 -12.35 36.78
C PHE A 232 -7.53 -11.85 38.20
N PRO A 233 -8.77 -11.98 38.72
CA PRO A 233 -9.17 -11.38 40.01
C PRO A 233 -8.32 -11.84 41.21
N ASN A 234 -7.87 -13.09 41.16
CA ASN A 234 -7.05 -13.70 42.23
C ASN A 234 -5.55 -13.73 41.86
N GLY A 235 -5.16 -13.13 40.71
CA GLY A 235 -3.82 -13.20 40.17
C GLY A 235 -3.57 -14.50 39.37
N LYS A 236 -2.93 -14.38 38.21
CA LYS A 236 -2.66 -15.47 37.26
C LYS A 236 -1.94 -16.67 37.90
N MET A 237 -1.00 -16.42 38.82
CA MET A 237 -0.21 -17.49 39.45
C MET A 237 -1.01 -18.28 40.49
N LYS A 238 -2.03 -17.68 41.11
CA LYS A 238 -2.84 -18.33 42.15
C LYS A 238 -4.03 -19.08 41.56
N ASP A 239 -4.64 -18.56 40.51
CA ASP A 239 -5.84 -19.10 39.89
C ASP A 239 -5.86 -18.81 38.37
N PRO A 240 -5.08 -19.58 37.59
CA PRO A 240 -4.90 -19.31 36.18
C PRO A 240 -6.16 -19.56 35.35
N ASN A 241 -7.14 -20.30 35.86
CA ASN A 241 -8.38 -20.64 35.14
C ASN A 241 -9.53 -19.67 35.45
N ASN A 242 -9.35 -18.76 36.41
CA ASN A 242 -10.35 -17.77 36.78
C ASN A 242 -9.96 -16.41 36.18
N PHE A 243 -10.42 -16.14 34.98
CA PHE A 243 -10.17 -14.90 34.26
C PHE A 243 -11.43 -14.38 33.60
N THR A 244 -11.45 -13.10 33.35
CA THR A 244 -12.44 -12.43 32.52
C THR A 244 -11.73 -11.83 31.32
N GLU A 245 -12.26 -12.05 30.14
CA GLU A 245 -11.74 -11.49 28.89
C GLU A 245 -12.79 -10.55 28.26
N VAL A 246 -12.37 -9.37 27.87
CA VAL A 246 -13.19 -8.37 27.18
C VAL A 246 -12.43 -7.86 25.95
N THR A 247 -13.07 -7.95 24.79
CA THR A 247 -12.52 -7.52 23.52
C THR A 247 -13.14 -6.20 23.07
N PHE A 248 -12.30 -5.23 22.71
CA PHE A 248 -12.70 -3.94 22.15
C PHE A 248 -12.34 -3.89 20.66
N LYS A 249 -13.32 -3.52 19.84
CA LYS A 249 -13.20 -3.39 18.38
C LYS A 249 -13.66 -2.00 17.93
N GLY A 250 -13.24 -1.59 16.74
CA GLY A 250 -13.53 -0.29 16.15
C GLY A 250 -12.27 0.44 15.71
N SER A 251 -12.36 1.73 15.44
CA SER A 251 -11.19 2.55 15.14
C SER A 251 -10.22 2.61 16.34
N VAL A 252 -8.94 2.85 16.06
CA VAL A 252 -7.91 2.91 17.11
C VAL A 252 -8.29 3.89 18.22
N PRO A 253 -8.76 5.13 17.96
CA PRO A 253 -9.20 6.04 19.01
C PRO A 253 -10.37 5.51 19.85
N GLN A 254 -11.33 4.81 19.21
CA GLN A 254 -12.45 4.20 19.91
C GLN A 254 -12.01 3.07 20.84
N MET A 255 -11.17 2.16 20.32
CA MET A 255 -10.65 1.04 21.10
C MET A 255 -9.87 1.53 22.32
N ILE A 256 -8.98 2.50 22.15
CA ILE A 256 -8.20 3.09 23.25
C ILE A 256 -9.15 3.68 24.32
N LYS A 257 -10.12 4.49 23.88
CA LYS A 257 -11.08 5.11 24.81
C LYS A 257 -11.87 4.06 25.59
N GLN A 258 -12.49 3.10 24.89
CA GLN A 258 -13.29 2.03 25.53
C GLN A 258 -12.45 1.20 26.51
N THR A 259 -11.22 0.85 26.12
CA THR A 259 -10.30 0.11 26.98
C THR A 259 -9.95 0.89 28.24
N MET A 260 -9.62 2.18 28.09
CA MET A 260 -9.29 3.03 29.25
C MET A 260 -10.48 3.23 30.19
N ASP A 261 -11.68 3.43 29.64
CA ASP A 261 -12.91 3.57 30.41
C ASP A 261 -13.22 2.25 31.16
N TYR A 262 -13.03 1.10 30.51
CA TYR A 262 -13.18 -0.22 31.13
C TYR A 262 -12.18 -0.43 32.28
N ILE A 263 -10.90 -0.12 32.06
CA ILE A 263 -9.85 -0.26 33.08
C ILE A 263 -10.19 0.62 34.31
N LYS A 264 -10.57 1.88 34.09
CA LYS A 264 -10.95 2.81 35.18
C LYS A 264 -12.14 2.31 35.96
N SER A 265 -13.15 1.77 35.29
CA SER A 265 -14.41 1.38 35.94
C SER A 265 -14.35 -0.01 36.56
N ASN A 266 -13.56 -0.94 36.07
CA ASN A 266 -13.63 -2.35 36.44
C ASN A 266 -12.35 -2.91 37.06
N VAL A 267 -11.19 -2.30 36.80
CA VAL A 267 -9.89 -2.81 37.25
C VAL A 267 -9.28 -1.96 38.32
N LEU A 268 -9.33 -0.63 38.20
CA LEU A 268 -8.79 0.29 39.19
C LEU A 268 -9.76 0.40 40.38
N LYS A 269 -9.23 0.18 41.57
CA LYS A 269 -9.93 0.41 42.86
C LYS A 269 -9.26 1.57 43.55
N GLU A 270 -9.96 2.71 43.65
CA GLU A 270 -9.49 3.81 44.51
C GLU A 270 -9.66 3.45 46.00
N HIS A 271 -8.58 3.39 46.74
CA HIS A 271 -8.58 3.35 48.18
C HIS A 271 -8.43 4.77 48.71
N VAL A 272 -9.56 5.36 49.13
CA VAL A 272 -9.54 6.66 49.82
C VAL A 272 -9.17 6.44 51.26
N ARG A 273 -7.96 6.80 51.67
CA ARG A 273 -7.57 6.89 53.10
C ARG A 273 -7.84 8.30 53.60
N LYS A 274 -8.62 8.40 54.67
CA LYS A 274 -8.75 9.65 55.46
C LYS A 274 -7.59 9.73 56.45
N VAL A 275 -6.64 10.60 56.18
CA VAL A 275 -5.56 10.92 57.12
C VAL A 275 -5.73 12.39 57.49
N SER A 276 -6.00 12.63 58.80
CA SER A 276 -6.02 13.98 59.39
C SER A 276 -6.81 15.03 58.64
N GLY A 277 -8.02 14.68 58.13
CA GLY A 277 -8.89 15.64 57.47
C GLY A 277 -8.62 15.91 55.98
N ARG A 278 -7.63 15.27 55.34
CA ARG A 278 -7.41 15.29 53.91
C ARG A 278 -7.75 13.93 53.28
N GLN A 279 -8.31 13.95 52.10
CA GLN A 279 -8.48 12.77 51.25
C GLN A 279 -7.26 12.64 50.33
N GLU A 280 -6.56 11.53 50.41
CA GLU A 280 -5.53 11.15 49.44
C GLU A 280 -6.02 9.91 48.69
N ALA A 281 -5.95 9.95 47.35
CA ALA A 281 -6.24 8.81 46.47
C ALA A 281 -4.92 8.12 46.13
N GLU A 282 -4.84 6.80 46.32
CA GLU A 282 -3.75 5.94 45.88
C GLU A 282 -4.23 5.03 44.74
#